data_f272f1b3489f8f8c56154d241044d2ca
#
_entry.id   f272f1b3489f8f8c56154d241044d2ca
#
_cell.length_a   1.000
_cell.length_b   1.000
_cell.length_c   1.000
_cell.angle_alpha   90.00
_cell.angle_beta   90.00
_cell.angle_gamma   90.00
#
_symmetry.space_group_name_H-M   'P 1'
#
loop_
_entity.id
_entity.type
_entity.pdbx_description
1 polymer ?
#
loop_
_entity_poly.entity_id
_entity_poly.type
_entity_poly.pdbx_seq_one_letter_code
_entity_poly.pdbx_strand_id
1 'polypeptide(L)'
;DIARCARAYHDAMGLLLHFEEILGLQTLRFRYEDVVGDLKGEASRILAFLGLDWTDEITAFAEKSAKRAISTPSARDVASGLYTRALGRHRHYAAQLAPVMDDLRPFVEALGYPDGEKS
;
A
#
# COMPACT_ATOMS: atom_id res chain seq x y z
N ASP A 1 -11.85 17.98 1.57
CA ASP A 1 -11.96 18.32 0.14
C ASP A 1 -11.11 17.33 -0.67
N ILE A 2 -11.77 16.52 -1.50
CA ILE A 2 -11.14 15.45 -2.27
C ILE A 2 -10.12 15.99 -3.30
N ALA A 3 -10.40 17.14 -3.89
CA ALA A 3 -9.51 17.77 -4.87
C ALA A 3 -8.16 18.19 -4.22
N ARG A 4 -8.20 18.67 -2.98
CA ARG A 4 -6.96 18.96 -2.24
C ARG A 4 -6.18 17.71 -1.92
N CYS A 5 -6.86 16.62 -1.55
CA CYS A 5 -6.21 15.34 -1.29
C CYS A 5 -5.57 14.77 -2.56
N ALA A 6 -6.28 14.79 -3.67
CA ALA A 6 -5.76 14.34 -4.97
C ALA A 6 -4.52 15.13 -5.39
N ARG A 7 -4.57 16.46 -5.24
CA ARG A 7 -3.42 17.33 -5.55
C ARG A 7 -2.22 17.04 -4.66
N ALA A 8 -2.43 16.92 -3.34
CA ALA A 8 -1.36 16.59 -2.42
C ALA A 8 -0.73 15.22 -2.71
N TYR A 9 -1.56 14.24 -3.11
CA TYR A 9 -1.09 12.93 -3.57
C TYR A 9 -0.28 13.06 -4.87
N HIS A 10 -0.81 13.79 -5.85
CA HIS A 10 -0.13 14.06 -7.13
C HIS A 10 1.27 14.66 -6.90
N ASP A 11 1.36 15.70 -6.08
CA ASP A 11 2.62 16.39 -5.80
C ASP A 11 3.63 15.46 -5.09
N ALA A 12 3.17 14.71 -4.07
CA ALA A 12 4.02 13.79 -3.32
C ALA A 12 4.51 12.62 -4.18
N MET A 13 3.62 11.99 -4.95
CA MET A 13 3.99 10.85 -5.79
C MET A 13 4.78 11.28 -7.02
N GLY A 14 4.48 12.43 -7.60
CA GLY A 14 5.27 13.01 -8.68
C GLY A 14 6.71 13.28 -8.25
N LEU A 15 6.89 13.82 -7.06
CA LEU A 15 8.21 14.06 -6.47
C LEU A 15 8.96 12.74 -6.22
N LEU A 16 8.28 11.72 -5.70
CA LEU A 16 8.87 10.39 -5.49
C LEU A 16 9.39 9.80 -6.80
N LEU A 17 8.54 9.75 -7.82
CA LEU A 17 8.91 9.19 -9.13
C LEU A 17 10.06 9.96 -9.76
N HIS A 18 10.05 11.29 -9.65
CA HIS A 18 11.14 12.14 -10.14
C HIS A 18 12.46 11.82 -9.43
N PHE A 19 12.47 11.70 -8.10
CA PHE A 19 13.70 11.37 -7.37
C PHE A 19 14.18 9.94 -7.63
N GLU A 20 13.29 8.97 -7.82
CA GLU A 20 13.68 7.62 -8.25
C GLU A 20 14.45 7.67 -9.56
N GLU A 21 13.97 8.46 -10.52
CA GLU A 21 14.60 8.61 -11.84
C GLU A 21 15.97 9.31 -11.76
N ILE A 22 16.04 10.49 -11.14
CA ILE A 22 17.27 11.31 -11.17
C ILE A 22 18.37 10.83 -10.24
N LEU A 23 18.02 10.17 -9.12
CA LEU A 23 18.99 9.71 -8.14
C LEU A 23 19.37 8.22 -8.31
N GLY A 24 18.72 7.51 -9.23
CA GLY A 24 18.95 6.08 -9.42
C GLY A 24 18.74 5.26 -8.15
N LEU A 25 17.74 5.65 -7.33
CA LEU A 25 17.47 4.99 -6.06
C LEU A 25 17.04 3.54 -6.28
N GLN A 26 17.62 2.64 -5.49
CA GLN A 26 17.10 1.28 -5.40
C GLN A 26 15.86 1.30 -4.52
N THR A 27 14.70 1.16 -5.13
CA THR A 27 13.42 1.12 -4.43
C THR A 27 12.72 -0.20 -4.65
N LEU A 28 11.97 -0.66 -3.66
CA LEU A 28 11.08 -1.81 -3.76
C LEU A 28 9.65 -1.35 -3.56
N ARG A 29 8.80 -1.57 -4.55
CA ARG A 29 7.38 -1.26 -4.47
C ARG A 29 6.61 -2.53 -4.13
N PHE A 30 5.67 -2.42 -3.23
CA PHE A 30 4.70 -3.47 -2.92
C PHE A 30 3.33 -2.85 -2.66
N ARG A 31 2.29 -3.58 -3.02
CA ARG A 31 0.91 -3.13 -2.82
C ARG A 31 0.30 -3.87 -1.64
N TYR A 32 -0.59 -3.19 -0.95
CA TYR A 32 -1.35 -3.79 0.15
C TYR A 32 -2.11 -5.04 -0.30
N GLU A 33 -2.70 -5.00 -1.48
CA GLU A 33 -3.45 -6.08 -2.10
C GLU A 33 -2.59 -7.34 -2.27
N ASP A 34 -1.36 -7.17 -2.73
CA ASP A 34 -0.41 -8.26 -2.95
C ASP A 34 0.03 -8.86 -1.60
N VAL A 35 0.33 -8.00 -0.62
CA VAL A 35 0.70 -8.45 0.75
C VAL A 35 -0.44 -9.23 1.41
N VAL A 36 -1.68 -8.79 1.24
CA VAL A 36 -2.86 -9.49 1.79
C VAL A 36 -3.11 -10.81 1.06
N GLY A 37 -2.85 -10.86 -0.25
CA GLY A 37 -3.03 -12.06 -1.09
C GLY A 37 -1.94 -13.12 -0.85
N ASP A 38 -0.69 -12.70 -0.68
CA ASP A 38 0.48 -13.56 -0.44
C ASP A 38 1.47 -12.91 0.51
N LEU A 39 1.17 -12.92 1.80
CA LEU A 39 2.07 -12.38 2.83
C LEU A 39 3.47 -12.98 2.76
N LYS A 40 3.56 -14.30 2.58
CA LYS A 40 4.85 -14.99 2.60
C LYS A 40 5.71 -14.61 1.41
N GLY A 41 5.14 -14.59 0.21
CA GLY A 41 5.85 -14.20 -1.00
C GLY A 41 6.32 -12.75 -0.96
N GLU A 42 5.43 -11.82 -0.61
CA GLU A 42 5.76 -10.40 -0.55
C GLU A 42 6.76 -10.07 0.58
N ALA A 43 6.60 -10.65 1.77
CA ALA A 43 7.56 -10.47 2.85
C ALA A 43 8.93 -11.05 2.49
N SER A 44 8.99 -12.22 1.83
CA SER A 44 10.26 -12.78 1.36
C SER A 44 10.94 -11.87 0.34
N ARG A 45 10.17 -11.24 -0.56
CA ARG A 45 10.67 -10.28 -1.55
C ARG A 45 11.25 -9.03 -0.87
N ILE A 46 10.57 -8.53 0.17
CA ILE A 46 11.04 -7.39 0.96
C ILE A 46 12.33 -7.74 1.72
N LEU A 47 12.36 -8.90 2.36
CA LEU A 47 13.55 -9.36 3.10
C LEU A 47 14.76 -9.54 2.18
N ALA A 48 14.57 -10.16 1.01
CA ALA A 48 15.62 -10.32 0.02
C ALA A 48 16.18 -8.97 -0.45
N PHE A 49 15.32 -7.97 -0.65
CA PHE A 49 15.74 -6.62 -0.98
C PHE A 49 16.59 -5.97 0.14
N LEU A 50 16.26 -6.26 1.40
CA LEU A 50 17.01 -5.76 2.57
C LEU A 50 18.23 -6.61 2.93
N GLY A 51 18.49 -7.72 2.23
CA GLY A 51 19.56 -8.66 2.55
C GLY A 51 19.32 -9.41 3.85
N LEU A 52 18.08 -9.67 4.23
CA LEU A 52 17.66 -10.36 5.44
C LEU A 52 17.08 -11.73 5.13
N ASP A 53 17.29 -12.67 6.04
CA ASP A 53 16.72 -14.01 5.95
C ASP A 53 15.28 -14.05 6.48
N TRP A 54 14.52 -15.02 5.97
CA TRP A 54 13.17 -15.30 6.47
C TRP A 54 13.21 -15.81 7.91
N THR A 55 12.27 -15.34 8.73
CA THR A 55 11.98 -15.91 10.05
C THR A 55 10.48 -16.15 10.22
N ASP A 56 10.09 -17.23 10.89
CA ASP A 56 8.69 -17.56 11.15
C ASP A 56 7.99 -16.53 12.06
N GLU A 57 8.75 -15.68 12.71
CA GLU A 57 8.24 -14.58 13.53
C GLU A 57 7.42 -13.56 12.73
N ILE A 58 7.67 -13.47 11.43
CA ILE A 58 6.96 -12.56 10.53
C ILE A 58 5.48 -12.96 10.43
N THR A 59 5.19 -14.25 10.35
CA THR A 59 3.81 -14.76 10.29
C THR A 59 3.13 -14.75 11.66
N ALA A 60 3.90 -14.81 12.74
CA ALA A 60 3.40 -14.77 14.11
C ALA A 60 3.15 -13.34 14.64
N PHE A 61 3.22 -12.30 13.80
CA PHE A 61 3.10 -10.90 14.23
C PHE A 61 1.77 -10.58 14.91
N ALA A 62 0.68 -11.19 14.47
CA ALA A 62 -0.64 -10.97 15.03
C ALA A 62 -0.71 -11.42 16.50
N GLU A 63 -0.17 -12.59 16.82
CA GLU A 63 -0.11 -13.11 18.19
C GLU A 63 0.77 -12.24 19.09
N LYS A 64 1.90 -11.78 18.56
CA LYS A 64 2.82 -10.88 19.27
C LYS A 64 2.21 -9.51 19.49
N SER A 65 1.49 -8.98 18.50
CA SER A 65 0.84 -7.67 18.59
C SER A 65 -0.32 -7.65 19.58
N ALA A 66 -1.08 -8.74 19.67
CA ALA A 66 -2.15 -8.90 20.64
C ALA A 66 -1.66 -8.84 22.11
N LYS A 67 -0.40 -9.23 22.34
CA LYS A 67 0.24 -9.21 23.67
C LYS A 67 0.86 -7.85 24.03
N ARG A 68 1.01 -6.94 23.07
CA ARG A 68 1.54 -5.59 23.29
C ARG A 68 0.40 -4.62 23.53
N ALA A 69 0.46 -3.85 24.60
CA ALA A 69 -0.44 -2.74 24.85
C ALA A 69 -0.11 -1.58 23.89
N ILE A 70 -0.60 -1.66 22.65
CA ILE A 70 -0.44 -0.58 21.66
C ILE A 70 -1.66 0.33 21.77
N SER A 71 -1.45 1.59 22.07
CA SER A 71 -2.52 2.57 22.31
C SER A 71 -2.86 3.43 21.08
N THR A 72 -2.69 2.88 19.86
CA THR A 72 -3.03 3.58 18.64
C THR A 72 -4.40 3.13 18.08
N PRO A 73 -5.14 4.00 17.35
CA PRO A 73 -6.41 3.61 16.74
C PRO A 73 -6.34 2.37 15.85
N SER A 74 -5.18 2.13 15.21
CA SER A 74 -4.91 0.95 14.36
C SER A 74 -4.48 -0.30 15.14
N ALA A 75 -4.29 -0.22 16.46
CA ALA A 75 -3.82 -1.34 17.27
C ALA A 75 -4.70 -2.59 17.16
N ARG A 76 -6.02 -2.40 17.10
CA ARG A 76 -6.98 -3.51 16.93
C ARG A 76 -6.80 -4.21 15.58
N ASP A 77 -6.59 -3.43 14.51
CA ASP A 77 -6.45 -3.97 13.17
C ASP A 77 -5.13 -4.75 13.06
N VAL A 78 -4.04 -4.25 13.66
CA VAL A 78 -2.75 -4.94 13.73
C VAL A 78 -2.85 -6.22 14.56
N ALA A 79 -3.54 -6.21 15.69
CA ALA A 79 -3.73 -7.38 16.56
C ALA A 79 -4.63 -8.46 15.94
N SER A 80 -5.53 -8.10 15.02
CA SER A 80 -6.39 -9.05 14.30
C SER A 80 -5.69 -9.75 13.12
N GLY A 81 -4.45 -9.41 12.84
CA GLY A 81 -3.71 -9.93 11.68
C GLY A 81 -4.00 -9.15 10.39
N LEU A 82 -3.74 -9.78 9.25
CA LEU A 82 -4.06 -9.18 7.95
C LEU A 82 -5.57 -9.12 7.75
N TYR A 83 -6.09 -7.94 7.43
CA TYR A 83 -7.52 -7.78 7.17
C TYR A 83 -7.76 -7.41 5.71
N THR A 84 -8.88 -7.90 5.16
CA THR A 84 -9.22 -7.72 3.73
C THR A 84 -10.21 -6.58 3.48
N ARG A 85 -10.71 -5.93 4.53
CA ARG A 85 -11.78 -4.91 4.44
C ARG A 85 -11.44 -3.69 3.60
N ALA A 86 -10.14 -3.41 3.41
CA ALA A 86 -9.69 -2.28 2.60
C ALA A 86 -9.58 -2.61 1.11
N LEU A 87 -9.59 -3.91 0.75
CA LEU A 87 -9.48 -4.36 -0.64
C LEU A 87 -10.64 -3.80 -1.48
N GLY A 88 -10.29 -3.09 -2.55
CA GLY A 88 -11.27 -2.53 -3.48
C GLY A 88 -12.22 -1.48 -2.88
N ARG A 89 -11.97 -1.00 -1.67
CA ARG A 89 -12.86 -0.05 -0.97
C ARG A 89 -13.10 1.25 -1.75
N HIS A 90 -12.14 1.68 -2.56
CA HIS A 90 -12.27 2.84 -3.44
C HIS A 90 -13.46 2.73 -4.39
N ARG A 91 -13.88 1.51 -4.77
CA ARG A 91 -15.03 1.28 -5.67
C ARG A 91 -16.34 1.81 -5.08
N HIS A 92 -16.51 1.80 -3.77
CA HIS A 92 -17.66 2.38 -3.09
C HIS A 92 -17.73 3.92 -3.19
N TYR A 93 -16.62 4.54 -3.57
CA TYR A 93 -16.47 5.98 -3.69
C TYR A 93 -16.19 6.41 -5.14
N ALA A 94 -16.50 5.56 -6.11
CA ALA A 94 -16.19 5.81 -7.52
C ALA A 94 -16.79 7.15 -8.02
N ALA A 95 -18.05 7.44 -7.66
CA ALA A 95 -18.70 8.69 -8.03
C ALA A 95 -18.03 9.94 -7.43
N GLN A 96 -17.55 9.83 -6.17
CA GLN A 96 -16.85 10.93 -5.49
C GLN A 96 -15.41 11.09 -6.00
N LEU A 97 -14.79 10.01 -6.47
CA LEU A 97 -13.45 10.02 -7.04
C LEU A 97 -13.41 10.47 -8.50
N ALA A 98 -14.51 10.28 -9.25
CA ALA A 98 -14.56 10.57 -10.68
C ALA A 98 -13.99 11.95 -11.06
N PRO A 99 -14.30 13.06 -10.34
CA PRO A 99 -13.79 14.39 -10.69
C PRO A 99 -12.27 14.57 -10.58
N VAL A 100 -11.58 13.68 -9.88
CA VAL A 100 -10.12 13.75 -9.63
C VAL A 100 -9.34 12.61 -10.28
N MET A 101 -10.02 11.72 -11.00
CA MET A 101 -9.38 10.56 -11.60
C MET A 101 -8.34 10.93 -12.67
N ASP A 102 -8.53 12.03 -13.39
CA ASP A 102 -7.57 12.45 -14.40
C ASP A 102 -6.23 12.87 -13.75
N ASP A 103 -6.26 13.46 -12.56
CA ASP A 103 -5.06 13.80 -11.79
C ASP A 103 -4.35 12.55 -11.25
N LEU A 104 -5.10 11.46 -10.98
CA LEU A 104 -4.59 10.24 -10.37
C LEU A 104 -4.16 9.17 -11.38
N ARG A 105 -4.70 9.19 -12.60
CA ARG A 105 -4.45 8.20 -13.65
C ARG A 105 -2.96 7.93 -13.94
N PRO A 106 -2.09 8.96 -14.06
CA PRO A 106 -0.67 8.72 -14.29
C PRO A 106 -0.01 7.83 -13.22
N PHE A 107 -0.50 7.94 -11.97
CA PHE A 107 0.03 7.13 -10.86
C PHE A 107 -0.56 5.73 -10.82
N VAL A 108 -1.81 5.56 -11.25
CA VAL A 108 -2.41 4.23 -11.43
C VAL A 108 -1.54 3.40 -12.39
N GLU A 109 -1.17 3.98 -13.53
CA GLU A 109 -0.31 3.36 -14.53
C GLU A 109 1.11 3.14 -14.01
N ALA A 110 1.76 4.19 -13.49
CA ALA A 110 3.16 4.14 -13.05
C ALA A 110 3.38 3.18 -11.86
N LEU A 111 2.37 2.98 -11.03
CA LEU A 111 2.42 2.09 -9.85
C LEU A 111 1.86 0.69 -10.15
N GLY A 112 1.48 0.40 -11.41
CA GLY A 112 1.03 -0.92 -11.86
C GLY A 112 -0.31 -1.36 -11.27
N TYR A 113 -1.19 -0.41 -10.93
CA TYR A 113 -2.56 -0.76 -10.58
C TYR A 113 -3.33 -1.11 -11.86
N PRO A 114 -4.20 -2.13 -11.82
CA PRO A 114 -5.05 -2.43 -12.95
C PRO A 114 -5.95 -1.20 -13.21
N ASP A 115 -6.02 -0.78 -14.46
CA ASP A 115 -7.03 0.19 -14.88
C ASP A 115 -8.37 -0.29 -14.36
N GLY A 116 -9.07 0.61 -13.65
CA GLY A 116 -10.31 0.23 -12.98
C GLY A 116 -11.17 -0.55 -13.94
N GLU A 117 -11.31 -1.85 -13.68
CA GLU A 117 -12.17 -2.72 -14.46
C GLU A 117 -13.53 -2.03 -14.58
N LYS A 118 -13.85 -1.67 -15.82
CA LYS A 118 -15.21 -1.30 -16.22
C LYS A 118 -16.09 -2.50 -15.89
N SER A 119 -16.80 -2.42 -14.77
CA SER A 119 -17.97 -3.27 -14.54
C SER A 119 -19.20 -2.54 -14.99
#